data_029eb0971616fd3c0e010a96f4ab24f3
#
_entry.id   029eb0971616fd3c0e010a96f4ab24f3
#
_cell.length_a   1.000
_cell.length_b   1.000
_cell.length_c   1.000
_cell.angle_alpha   90.00
_cell.angle_beta   90.00
_cell.angle_gamma   90.00
#
_symmetry.space_group_name_H-M   'P 1'
#
loop_
_entity.id
_entity.type
_entity.pdbx_description
1 polymer ?
#
loop_
_entity_poly.entity_id
_entity_poly.type
_entity_poly.pdbx_seq_one_letter_code
_entity_poly.pdbx_strand_id
1 'polypeptide(L)'
;EDRILLVMATGTGKTYTAFQIIWRLWKSGAKKRILFLVDRNILADQTKTNDFKPFGKAMTKITHRTVDKAFEIYLSLYQAVTGTEEEQNIYKQFSPDFFDLVIIDECHRGSAAEDAAWRKILEYFSSATQIGLTATPKETRDVSNIEYFGEPIYTYSLRQGIDDGFLAPYKVVRIGIDKDLEGWRPEMG
;
A
#
# COMPACT_ATOMS: atom_id res chain seq x y z
N GLU A 1 12.80 -1.28 14.98
CA GLU A 1 11.91 -0.21 14.53
C GLU A 1 10.58 -0.80 14.14
N ASP A 2 9.50 -0.19 14.63
CA ASP A 2 8.15 -0.72 14.41
C ASP A 2 7.53 -0.23 13.09
N ARG A 3 8.19 0.69 12.40
CA ARG A 3 7.78 1.27 11.11
C ARG A 3 8.88 1.18 10.08
N ILE A 4 8.53 0.74 8.89
CA ILE A 4 9.47 0.42 7.80
C ILE A 4 8.89 0.94 6.48
N LEU A 5 9.71 1.63 5.68
CA LEU A 5 9.36 2.06 4.34
C LEU A 5 10.22 1.34 3.30
N LEU A 6 9.55 0.76 2.29
CA LEU A 6 10.19 0.16 1.11
C LEU A 6 9.76 0.95 -0.13
N VAL A 7 10.73 1.48 -0.86
CA VAL A 7 10.50 2.21 -2.11
C VAL A 7 10.89 1.31 -3.27
N MET A 8 9.93 0.95 -4.12
CA MET A 8 10.16 0.09 -5.28
C MET A 8 9.38 0.62 -6.48
N ALA A 9 10.04 0.82 -7.60
CA ALA A 9 9.41 1.32 -8.82
C ALA A 9 8.21 0.46 -9.27
N THR A 10 7.28 1.05 -9.97
CA THR A 10 6.12 0.33 -10.53
C THR A 10 6.61 -0.76 -11.49
N GLY A 11 6.02 -1.95 -11.42
CA GLY A 11 6.40 -3.09 -12.27
C GLY A 11 7.58 -3.92 -11.77
N THR A 12 8.23 -3.56 -10.66
CA THR A 12 9.38 -4.29 -10.10
C THR A 12 9.01 -5.38 -9.08
N GLY A 13 7.73 -5.72 -8.96
CA GLY A 13 7.29 -6.83 -8.13
C GLY A 13 6.97 -6.47 -6.67
N LYS A 14 6.54 -5.22 -6.36
CA LYS A 14 6.15 -4.80 -5.00
C LYS A 14 5.19 -5.77 -4.29
N THR A 15 4.11 -6.14 -4.97
CA THR A 15 3.10 -7.05 -4.41
C THR A 15 3.68 -8.43 -4.11
N TYR A 16 4.55 -8.94 -5.00
CA TYR A 16 5.25 -10.21 -4.77
C TYR A 16 6.24 -10.11 -3.60
N THR A 17 6.91 -8.98 -3.46
CA THR A 17 7.78 -8.71 -2.29
C THR A 17 6.97 -8.69 -1.00
N ALA A 18 5.80 -8.03 -0.98
CA ALA A 18 4.89 -8.07 0.17
C ALA A 18 4.46 -9.51 0.49
N PHE A 19 4.08 -10.29 -0.53
CA PHE A 19 3.76 -11.71 -0.36
C PHE A 19 4.92 -12.48 0.29
N GLN A 20 6.14 -12.31 -0.20
CA GLN A 20 7.33 -13.00 0.34
C GLN A 20 7.63 -12.62 1.80
N ILE A 21 7.45 -11.34 2.15
CA ILE A 21 7.60 -10.87 3.54
C ILE A 21 6.56 -11.56 4.43
N ILE A 22 5.28 -11.51 4.03
CA ILE A 22 4.18 -12.12 4.77
C ILE A 22 4.43 -13.63 4.94
N TRP A 23 4.75 -14.31 3.83
CA TRP A 23 4.98 -15.76 3.83
C TRP A 23 6.09 -16.18 4.79
N ARG A 24 7.25 -15.51 4.73
CA ARG A 24 8.40 -15.86 5.55
C ARG A 24 8.14 -15.60 7.04
N LEU A 25 7.56 -14.44 7.36
CA LEU A 25 7.25 -14.09 8.75
C LEU A 25 6.17 -14.98 9.35
N TRP A 26 5.15 -15.33 8.58
CA TRP A 26 4.10 -16.24 9.00
C TRP A 26 4.61 -17.68 9.15
N LYS A 27 5.33 -18.20 8.16
CA LYS A 27 5.88 -19.58 8.21
C LYS A 27 6.88 -19.78 9.33
N SER A 28 7.69 -18.78 9.65
CA SER A 28 8.60 -18.84 10.79
C SER A 28 7.90 -18.72 12.14
N GLY A 29 6.62 -18.34 12.16
CA GLY A 29 5.89 -18.06 13.40
C GLY A 29 6.26 -16.73 14.06
N ALA A 30 7.11 -15.92 13.42
CA ALA A 30 7.50 -14.61 13.94
C ALA A 30 6.34 -13.60 13.96
N LYS A 31 5.42 -13.71 12.99
CA LYS A 31 4.18 -12.96 12.92
C LYS A 31 3.04 -13.91 12.59
N LYS A 32 1.93 -13.81 13.32
CA LYS A 32 0.77 -14.72 13.17
C LYS A 32 -0.46 -14.04 12.61
N ARG A 33 -0.74 -12.83 13.07
CA ARG A 33 -1.92 -12.06 12.66
C ARG A 33 -1.50 -10.87 11.82
N ILE A 34 -1.79 -10.95 10.52
CA ILE A 34 -1.24 -10.04 9.52
C ILE A 34 -2.38 -9.38 8.77
N LEU A 35 -2.36 -8.05 8.69
CA LEU A 35 -3.25 -7.26 7.85
C LEU A 35 -2.47 -6.72 6.64
N PHE A 36 -2.93 -7.06 5.44
CA PHE A 36 -2.39 -6.50 4.21
C PHE A 36 -3.43 -5.60 3.54
N LEU A 37 -3.15 -4.31 3.54
CA LEU A 37 -3.98 -3.27 2.94
C LEU A 37 -3.49 -2.96 1.53
N VAL A 38 -4.39 -3.02 0.57
CA VAL A 38 -4.08 -2.84 -0.86
C VAL A 38 -5.02 -1.83 -1.50
N ASP A 39 -4.58 -1.24 -2.62
CA ASP A 39 -5.44 -0.42 -3.47
C ASP A 39 -6.35 -1.29 -4.36
N ARG A 40 -7.44 -0.69 -4.87
CA ARG A 40 -8.50 -1.34 -5.66
C ARG A 40 -7.97 -2.20 -6.81
N ASN A 41 -6.92 -1.76 -7.48
CA ASN A 41 -6.41 -2.43 -8.66
C ASN A 41 -5.80 -3.81 -8.36
N ILE A 42 -5.34 -4.06 -7.15
CA ILE A 42 -4.70 -5.33 -6.79
C ILE A 42 -5.72 -6.44 -6.54
N LEU A 43 -6.88 -6.12 -5.95
CA LEU A 43 -7.94 -7.13 -5.71
C LEU A 43 -8.70 -7.50 -6.98
N ALA A 44 -8.74 -6.62 -7.98
CA ALA A 44 -9.36 -6.91 -9.28
C ALA A 44 -8.46 -7.77 -10.18
N ASP A 45 -7.15 -7.75 -9.97
CA ASP A 45 -6.19 -8.51 -10.75
C ASP A 45 -6.09 -9.95 -10.22
N GLN A 46 -6.71 -10.88 -10.95
CA GLN A 46 -6.68 -12.31 -10.61
C GLN A 46 -5.27 -12.89 -10.56
N THR A 47 -4.34 -12.36 -11.33
CA THR A 47 -2.95 -12.80 -11.37
C THR A 47 -2.28 -12.53 -10.03
N LYS A 48 -2.47 -11.35 -9.47
CA LYS A 48 -1.94 -10.97 -8.15
C LYS A 48 -2.63 -11.72 -7.00
N THR A 49 -3.90 -12.06 -7.18
CA THR A 49 -4.63 -12.89 -6.20
C THR A 49 -4.08 -14.32 -6.15
N ASN A 50 -3.51 -14.81 -7.25
CA ASN A 50 -2.90 -16.13 -7.31
C ASN A 50 -1.65 -16.26 -6.45
N ASP A 51 -0.89 -15.18 -6.28
CA ASP A 51 0.31 -15.19 -5.43
C ASP A 51 -0.03 -15.50 -3.96
N PHE A 52 -1.25 -15.20 -3.52
CA PHE A 52 -1.71 -15.46 -2.16
C PHE A 52 -2.39 -16.82 -1.97
N LYS A 53 -2.57 -17.62 -3.03
CA LYS A 53 -3.13 -18.99 -2.93
C LYS A 53 -2.39 -19.90 -1.93
N PRO A 54 -1.04 -19.82 -1.78
CA PRO A 54 -0.34 -20.68 -0.83
C PRO A 54 -0.77 -20.53 0.62
N PHE A 55 -1.39 -19.39 1.01
CA PHE A 55 -1.91 -19.22 2.37
C PHE A 55 -3.15 -20.08 2.66
N GLY A 56 -3.87 -20.50 1.61
CA GLY A 56 -5.00 -21.43 1.73
C GLY A 56 -6.06 -20.93 2.72
N LYS A 57 -6.37 -21.79 3.70
CA LYS A 57 -7.38 -21.53 4.73
C LYS A 57 -6.95 -20.53 5.82
N ALA A 58 -5.66 -20.17 5.89
CA ALA A 58 -5.16 -19.20 6.87
C ALA A 58 -5.52 -17.75 6.50
N MET A 59 -5.89 -17.50 5.24
CA MET A 59 -6.15 -16.18 4.70
C MET A 59 -7.63 -15.94 4.38
N THR A 60 -8.08 -14.73 4.64
CA THR A 60 -9.40 -14.23 4.21
C THR A 60 -9.30 -12.85 3.56
N LYS A 61 -10.31 -12.54 2.74
CA LYS A 61 -10.53 -11.18 2.22
C LYS A 61 -11.64 -10.52 3.01
N ILE A 62 -11.40 -9.32 3.49
CA ILE A 62 -12.45 -8.51 4.10
C ILE A 62 -13.25 -7.85 2.97
N THR A 63 -14.41 -8.41 2.66
CA THR A 63 -15.33 -7.93 1.60
C THR A 63 -16.68 -7.47 2.14
N HIS A 64 -17.00 -7.84 3.38
CA HIS A 64 -18.24 -7.54 4.05
C HIS A 64 -18.01 -6.64 5.28
N ARG A 65 -19.09 -6.06 5.81
CA ARG A 65 -19.04 -5.19 6.99
C ARG A 65 -18.77 -5.92 8.31
N THR A 66 -18.76 -7.24 8.30
CA THR A 66 -18.45 -8.09 9.45
C THR A 66 -17.19 -8.85 9.22
N VAL A 67 -16.35 -8.98 10.24
CA VAL A 67 -15.08 -9.69 10.18
C VAL A 67 -15.15 -11.01 10.95
N ASP A 68 -14.60 -12.06 10.35
CA ASP A 68 -14.34 -13.31 11.04
C ASP A 68 -12.91 -13.28 11.60
N LYS A 69 -12.78 -13.40 12.92
CA LYS A 69 -11.50 -13.31 13.64
C LYS A 69 -10.74 -14.64 13.70
N ALA A 70 -11.25 -15.68 13.04
CA ALA A 70 -10.63 -17.01 13.04
C ALA A 70 -9.40 -17.13 12.12
N PHE A 71 -9.22 -16.20 11.21
CA PHE A 71 -8.12 -16.21 10.25
C PHE A 71 -6.84 -15.60 10.82
N GLU A 72 -5.72 -15.91 10.17
CA GLU A 72 -4.40 -15.39 10.53
C GLU A 72 -3.96 -14.23 9.61
N ILE A 73 -4.34 -14.28 8.32
CA ILE A 73 -3.97 -13.29 7.32
C ILE A 73 -5.22 -12.67 6.73
N TYR A 74 -5.26 -11.34 6.74
CA TYR A 74 -6.38 -10.54 6.26
C TYR A 74 -5.92 -9.67 5.10
N LEU A 75 -6.58 -9.82 3.96
CA LEU A 75 -6.40 -8.95 2.80
C LEU A 75 -7.61 -8.02 2.69
N SER A 76 -7.39 -6.74 2.60
CA SER A 76 -8.46 -5.76 2.44
C SER A 76 -8.05 -4.57 1.59
N LEU A 77 -9.06 -3.96 0.97
CA LEU A 77 -8.92 -2.59 0.47
C LEU A 77 -8.90 -1.63 1.66
N TYR A 78 -8.00 -0.66 1.68
CA TYR A 78 -8.06 0.35 2.75
C TYR A 78 -9.36 1.16 2.70
N GLN A 79 -9.95 1.39 1.51
CA GLN A 79 -11.27 2.01 1.38
C GLN A 79 -12.42 1.14 1.89
N ALA A 80 -12.25 -0.19 1.88
CA ALA A 80 -13.30 -1.11 2.36
C ALA A 80 -13.34 -1.19 3.89
N VAL A 81 -12.23 -0.90 4.56
CA VAL A 81 -12.15 -0.95 6.02
C VAL A 81 -12.34 0.43 6.68
N THR A 82 -12.34 1.50 5.87
CA THR A 82 -12.67 2.86 6.29
C THR A 82 -14.05 3.24 5.78
N GLY A 83 -14.97 3.65 6.64
CA GLY A 83 -16.28 4.16 6.26
C GLY A 83 -16.30 5.69 6.20
N THR A 84 -17.34 6.26 5.63
CA THR A 84 -17.62 7.72 5.67
C THR A 84 -18.09 8.18 7.05
N GLU A 85 -18.60 7.26 7.89
CA GLU A 85 -19.05 7.49 9.26
C GLU A 85 -18.21 6.64 10.22
N GLU A 86 -17.94 7.14 11.43
CA GLU A 86 -17.13 6.43 12.43
C GLU A 86 -17.67 5.05 12.79
N GLU A 87 -18.99 4.86 12.77
CA GLU A 87 -19.67 3.60 13.05
C GLU A 87 -19.45 2.53 11.96
N GLN A 88 -18.94 2.92 10.79
CA GLN A 88 -18.71 2.03 9.65
C GLN A 88 -17.26 1.56 9.51
N ASN A 89 -16.36 1.97 10.39
CA ASN A 89 -14.96 1.59 10.33
C ASN A 89 -14.76 0.12 10.74
N ILE A 90 -14.68 -0.77 9.75
CA ILE A 90 -14.58 -2.22 9.94
C ILE A 90 -13.34 -2.60 10.76
N TYR A 91 -12.24 -1.87 10.62
CA TYR A 91 -11.01 -2.15 11.35
C TYR A 91 -11.19 -2.05 12.87
N LYS A 92 -12.13 -1.24 13.36
CA LYS A 92 -12.44 -1.11 14.78
C LYS A 92 -13.15 -2.34 15.38
N GLN A 93 -13.58 -3.30 14.56
CA GLN A 93 -14.09 -4.58 15.04
C GLN A 93 -12.97 -5.48 15.58
N PHE A 94 -11.72 -5.23 15.21
CA PHE A 94 -10.55 -5.84 15.82
C PHE A 94 -10.11 -5.02 17.03
N SER A 95 -9.48 -5.67 18.02
CA SER A 95 -8.79 -4.92 19.08
C SER A 95 -7.53 -4.23 18.53
N PRO A 96 -7.08 -3.11 19.12
CA PRO A 96 -5.89 -2.38 18.64
C PRO A 96 -4.62 -3.22 18.60
N ASP A 97 -4.54 -4.27 19.41
CA ASP A 97 -3.43 -5.20 19.54
C ASP A 97 -3.62 -6.51 18.76
N PHE A 98 -4.67 -6.58 17.92
CA PHE A 98 -5.02 -7.84 17.24
C PHE A 98 -3.98 -8.26 16.20
N PHE A 99 -3.38 -7.32 15.49
CA PHE A 99 -2.40 -7.62 14.44
C PHE A 99 -0.96 -7.48 14.94
N ASP A 100 -0.11 -8.42 14.53
CA ASP A 100 1.35 -8.39 14.77
C ASP A 100 2.07 -7.60 13.67
N LEU A 101 1.48 -7.57 12.47
CA LEU A 101 2.04 -6.93 11.27
C LEU A 101 0.92 -6.30 10.44
N VAL A 102 1.12 -5.06 10.05
CA VAL A 102 0.29 -4.37 9.08
C VAL A 102 1.14 -3.92 7.91
N ILE A 103 0.78 -4.35 6.71
CA ILE A 103 1.44 -3.93 5.47
C ILE A 103 0.45 -3.11 4.65
N ILE A 104 0.91 -2.00 4.11
CA ILE A 104 0.14 -1.17 3.19
C ILE A 104 0.87 -1.02 1.86
N ASP A 105 0.21 -1.42 0.77
CA ASP A 105 0.73 -1.24 -0.59
C ASP A 105 0.21 0.07 -1.18
N GLU A 106 1.06 0.72 -1.99
CA GLU A 106 0.77 1.99 -2.66
C GLU A 106 0.37 3.12 -1.70
N CYS A 107 1.06 3.22 -0.56
CA CYS A 107 0.77 4.23 0.49
C CYS A 107 0.94 5.70 0.04
N HIS A 108 1.32 5.93 -1.23
CA HIS A 108 1.43 7.26 -1.84
C HIS A 108 0.21 7.66 -2.67
N ARG A 109 -0.69 6.71 -2.98
CA ARG A 109 -1.86 6.94 -3.84
C ARG A 109 -3.06 7.37 -3.02
N GLY A 110 -3.75 8.39 -3.52
CA GLY A 110 -5.03 8.83 -2.98
C GLY A 110 -5.15 10.34 -2.86
N SER A 111 -6.36 10.79 -2.56
CA SER A 111 -6.63 12.15 -2.12
C SER A 111 -6.13 12.35 -0.68
N ALA A 112 -6.06 13.58 -0.20
CA ALA A 112 -5.73 13.87 1.21
C ALA A 112 -6.66 13.13 2.20
N ALA A 113 -7.91 12.87 1.81
CA ALA A 113 -8.86 12.11 2.62
C ALA A 113 -8.51 10.60 2.69
N GLU A 114 -8.02 10.02 1.59
CA GLU A 114 -7.60 8.61 1.55
C GLU A 114 -6.27 8.41 2.28
N ASP A 115 -5.35 9.38 2.18
CA ASP A 115 -4.11 9.40 2.96
C ASP A 115 -4.42 9.48 4.47
N ALA A 116 -5.41 10.27 4.87
CA ALA A 116 -5.88 10.31 6.25
C ALA A 116 -6.53 8.98 6.71
N ALA A 117 -7.15 8.25 5.77
CA ALA A 117 -7.83 7.00 6.08
C ALA A 117 -6.87 5.87 6.46
N TRP A 118 -5.83 5.61 5.64
CA TRP A 118 -4.88 4.56 5.97
C TRP A 118 -4.03 4.89 7.21
N ARG A 119 -3.73 6.17 7.44
CA ARG A 119 -3.03 6.61 8.67
C ARG A 119 -3.83 6.27 9.92
N LYS A 120 -5.14 6.55 9.93
CA LYS A 120 -6.02 6.19 11.05
C LYS A 120 -6.00 4.69 11.36
N ILE A 121 -5.92 3.83 10.33
CA ILE A 121 -5.79 2.38 10.52
C ILE A 121 -4.44 2.05 11.18
N LEU A 122 -3.35 2.62 10.68
CA LEU A 122 -2.03 2.37 11.23
C LEU A 122 -1.88 2.92 12.65
N GLU A 123 -2.42 4.09 12.94
CA GLU A 123 -2.45 4.67 14.29
C GLU A 123 -3.26 3.79 15.25
N TYR A 124 -4.38 3.23 14.78
CA TYR A 124 -5.20 2.33 15.58
C TYR A 124 -4.45 1.03 15.94
N PHE A 125 -3.70 0.46 14.99
CA PHE A 125 -2.88 -0.73 15.20
C PHE A 125 -1.41 -0.38 15.50
N SER A 126 -1.18 0.63 16.31
CA SER A 126 0.16 1.17 16.61
C SER A 126 1.09 0.17 17.30
N SER A 127 0.58 -0.90 17.91
CA SER A 127 1.36 -1.99 18.50
C SER A 127 1.93 -2.96 17.48
N ALA A 128 1.40 -2.98 16.24
CA ALA A 128 1.89 -3.82 15.17
C ALA A 128 3.16 -3.26 14.53
N THR A 129 4.04 -4.13 14.04
CA THR A 129 5.05 -3.72 13.07
C THR A 129 4.35 -3.26 11.78
N GLN A 130 4.77 -2.13 11.22
CA GLN A 130 4.11 -1.51 10.09
C GLN A 130 5.06 -1.36 8.91
N ILE A 131 4.65 -1.82 7.72
CA ILE A 131 5.45 -1.74 6.50
C ILE A 131 4.67 -0.99 5.43
N GLY A 132 5.21 0.12 4.97
CA GLY A 132 4.72 0.85 3.79
C GLY A 132 5.49 0.43 2.54
N LEU A 133 4.76 0.15 1.44
CA LEU A 133 5.34 -0.03 0.12
C LEU A 133 4.85 1.08 -0.80
N THR A 134 5.78 1.69 -1.54
CA THR A 134 5.45 2.77 -2.47
C THR A 134 6.39 2.77 -3.68
N ALA A 135 5.90 3.25 -4.82
CA ALA A 135 6.77 3.50 -5.97
C ALA A 135 7.48 4.85 -5.86
N THR A 136 6.79 5.83 -5.29
CA THR A 136 7.28 7.20 -5.11
C THR A 136 6.85 7.68 -3.74
N PRO A 137 7.79 7.93 -2.82
CA PRO A 137 7.45 8.57 -1.55
C PRO A 137 6.77 9.92 -1.83
N LYS A 138 5.62 10.13 -1.21
CA LYS A 138 4.89 11.38 -1.35
C LYS A 138 5.36 12.34 -0.26
N GLU A 139 5.85 13.48 -0.69
CA GLU A 139 6.21 14.59 0.19
C GLU A 139 5.41 15.81 -0.23
N THR A 140 4.23 15.97 0.33
CA THR A 140 3.43 17.20 0.21
C THR A 140 3.33 17.85 1.58
N ARG A 141 2.92 19.14 1.62
CA ARG A 141 2.76 19.90 2.87
C ARG A 141 1.90 19.19 3.92
N ASP A 142 0.94 18.36 3.48
CA ASP A 142 -0.06 17.75 4.35
C ASP A 142 0.14 16.24 4.54
N VAL A 143 1.02 15.60 3.73
CA VAL A 143 1.23 14.15 3.78
C VAL A 143 2.66 13.82 3.40
N SER A 144 3.42 13.30 4.35
CA SER A 144 4.75 12.73 4.11
C SER A 144 4.81 11.28 4.59
N ASN A 145 5.13 10.37 3.68
CA ASN A 145 5.35 8.97 4.03
C ASN A 145 6.64 8.80 4.83
N ILE A 146 7.65 9.64 4.54
CA ILE A 146 8.93 9.64 5.26
C ILE A 146 8.72 10.11 6.69
N GLU A 147 7.88 11.12 6.92
CA GLU A 147 7.54 11.57 8.27
C GLU A 147 6.88 10.46 9.10
N TYR A 148 6.01 9.64 8.49
CA TYR A 148 5.32 8.57 9.20
C TYR A 148 6.18 7.32 9.41
N PHE A 149 6.83 6.83 8.35
CA PHE A 149 7.57 5.57 8.36
C PHE A 149 9.06 5.73 8.67
N GLY A 150 9.62 6.94 8.53
CA GLY A 150 11.06 7.19 8.51
C GLY A 150 11.65 7.02 7.11
N GLU A 151 12.97 7.20 7.01
CA GLU A 151 13.71 7.00 5.77
C GLU A 151 13.55 5.58 5.23
N PRO A 152 13.46 5.40 3.91
CA PRO A 152 13.36 4.05 3.33
C PRO A 152 14.56 3.18 3.69
N ILE A 153 14.30 1.99 4.22
CA ILE A 153 15.37 1.01 4.48
C ILE A 153 15.84 0.30 3.20
N TYR A 154 15.03 0.36 2.15
CA TYR A 154 15.34 -0.22 0.85
C TYR A 154 14.71 0.62 -0.26
N THR A 155 15.52 0.90 -1.29
CA THR A 155 15.05 1.59 -2.49
C THR A 155 15.47 0.80 -3.73
N TYR A 156 14.49 0.43 -4.57
CA TYR A 156 14.70 -0.17 -5.88
C TYR A 156 14.15 0.76 -6.95
N SER A 157 15.04 1.54 -7.55
CA SER A 157 14.68 2.60 -8.46
C SER A 157 14.25 2.08 -9.85
N LEU A 158 13.56 2.94 -10.61
CA LEU A 158 13.22 2.67 -12.01
C LEU A 158 14.48 2.37 -12.84
N ARG A 159 15.57 3.10 -12.61
CA ARG A 159 16.84 2.89 -13.29
C ARG A 159 17.42 1.52 -13.00
N GLN A 160 17.47 1.12 -11.73
CA GLN A 160 17.92 -0.22 -11.35
C GLN A 160 17.06 -1.29 -12.02
N GLY A 161 15.73 -1.13 -12.04
CA GLY A 161 14.83 -2.07 -12.71
C GLY A 161 15.08 -2.21 -14.22
N ILE A 162 15.51 -1.14 -14.88
CA ILE A 162 15.92 -1.17 -16.30
C ILE A 162 17.29 -1.82 -16.45
N ASP A 163 18.26 -1.44 -15.64
CA ASP A 163 19.63 -1.97 -15.69
C ASP A 163 19.65 -3.49 -15.40
N ASP A 164 18.79 -3.96 -14.50
CA ASP A 164 18.61 -5.39 -14.16
C ASP A 164 17.74 -6.17 -15.19
N GLY A 165 17.17 -5.49 -16.19
CA GLY A 165 16.35 -6.10 -17.23
C GLY A 165 14.91 -6.45 -16.84
N PHE A 166 14.43 -6.01 -15.67
CA PHE A 166 13.03 -6.18 -15.24
C PHE A 166 12.08 -5.19 -15.91
N LEU A 167 12.58 -4.01 -16.27
CA LEU A 167 11.79 -2.95 -16.89
C LEU A 167 12.36 -2.58 -18.26
N ALA A 168 11.47 -2.25 -19.19
CA ALA A 168 11.88 -1.77 -20.50
C ALA A 168 12.51 -0.37 -20.40
N PRO A 169 13.57 -0.07 -21.17
CA PRO A 169 14.10 1.27 -21.27
C PRO A 169 13.05 2.20 -21.90
N TYR A 170 13.03 3.46 -21.48
CA TYR A 170 12.10 4.46 -22.01
C TYR A 170 12.85 5.66 -22.58
N LYS A 171 12.21 6.34 -23.53
CA LYS A 171 12.67 7.62 -24.08
C LYS A 171 11.64 8.69 -23.76
N VAL A 172 12.08 9.76 -23.12
CA VAL A 172 11.23 10.92 -22.87
C VAL A 172 11.31 11.85 -24.08
N VAL A 173 10.16 12.10 -24.73
CA VAL A 173 10.01 13.11 -25.76
C VAL A 173 9.17 14.25 -25.17
N ARG A 174 9.76 15.41 -25.06
CA ARG A 174 9.03 16.62 -24.67
C ARG A 174 8.49 17.29 -25.92
N ILE A 175 7.18 17.43 -25.99
CA ILE A 175 6.51 18.16 -27.06
C ILE A 175 6.05 19.47 -26.44
N GLY A 176 6.69 20.58 -26.85
CA GLY A 176 6.23 21.92 -26.53
C GLY A 176 5.15 22.35 -27.52
N ILE A 177 4.05 22.87 -27.02
CA ILE A 177 3.01 23.51 -27.83
C ILE A 177 3.21 25.02 -27.66
N ASP A 178 3.16 25.79 -28.75
CA ASP A 178 3.39 27.22 -28.70
C ASP A 178 2.52 27.96 -27.67
N LYS A 179 1.29 27.49 -27.46
CA LYS A 179 0.39 28.01 -26.43
C LYS A 179 0.84 27.79 -25.01
N ASP A 180 1.58 26.72 -24.73
CA ASP A 180 2.16 26.45 -23.40
C ASP A 180 3.35 27.36 -23.13
N LEU A 181 4.10 27.72 -24.18
CA LEU A 181 5.27 28.59 -24.09
C LEU A 181 4.87 30.06 -23.90
N GLU A 182 3.74 30.48 -24.45
CA GLU A 182 3.23 31.85 -24.38
C GLU A 182 2.28 32.12 -23.19
N GLY A 183 2.01 31.10 -22.36
CA GLY A 183 1.15 31.26 -21.18
C GLY A 183 -0.32 31.55 -21.54
N TRP A 184 -0.85 30.86 -22.55
CA TRP A 184 -2.22 31.04 -23.01
C TRP A 184 -3.24 30.94 -21.87
N ARG A 185 -4.13 31.93 -21.76
CA ARG A 185 -5.32 31.90 -20.90
C ARG A 185 -6.57 31.95 -21.77
N PRO A 186 -7.60 31.12 -21.46
CA PRO A 186 -8.87 31.22 -22.14
C PRO A 186 -9.49 32.62 -21.92
N GLU A 187 -9.93 33.27 -22.97
CA GLU A 187 -10.77 34.45 -22.85
C GLU A 187 -12.13 34.02 -22.33
N MET A 188 -12.57 34.62 -21.23
CA MET A 188 -13.93 34.39 -20.73
C MET A 188 -14.88 35.13 -21.68
N GLY A 189 -15.69 34.39 -22.43
CA GLY A 189 -16.81 34.87 -23.21
C GLY A 189 -18.06 35.04 -22.36
#